data_c3107c7329804cdc1e1219574df43b53
#
_entry.id   c3107c7329804cdc1e1219574df43b53
#
_cell.length_a   1.000
_cell.length_b   1.000
_cell.length_c   1.000
_cell.angle_alpha   90.00
_cell.angle_beta   90.00
_cell.angle_gamma   90.00
#
_symmetry.space_group_name_H-M   'P 1'
#
loop_
_entity.id
_entity.type
_entity.pdbx_description
1 polymer ?
#
loop_
_entity_poly.entity_id
_entity_poly.type
_entity_poly.pdbx_seq_one_letter_code
_entity_poly.pdbx_strand_id
1 'polypeptide(L)'
;VEKGLISEEEANTLDERQSLNLIFLPGFSTKTQISDVSGRGVGMDVVKTNIQKLNGSIDIRSEPGKGSVFIISLPLTLAILPVLLVLQGDQPFALPLSLVREILPIEYDKIQEVGGKETLVVRGEVLPVISLARLLGWPLVRHPEYGVFMQTAERSFILGVDSFAGRDDAVIKSLEDFRPKGVAGVTTLSNGQIVLILDMKELLSDLGQHPDVDRGMRMLEFA
;
A
#
# COMPACT_ATOMS: atom_id res chain seq x y z
N VAL A 1 -2.33 -11.44 -30.18
CA VAL A 1 -3.24 -10.71 -31.09
C VAL A 1 -4.57 -11.44 -31.20
N GLU A 2 -4.64 -12.72 -31.65
CA GLU A 2 -5.88 -13.48 -31.86
C GLU A 2 -6.82 -13.52 -30.65
N LYS A 3 -6.32 -13.47 -29.43
CA LYS A 3 -7.10 -13.43 -28.17
C LYS A 3 -7.36 -12.03 -27.64
N GLY A 4 -6.97 -10.98 -28.36
CA GLY A 4 -7.17 -9.59 -27.95
C GLY A 4 -6.37 -9.14 -26.74
N LEU A 5 -5.30 -9.85 -26.36
CA LEU A 5 -4.45 -9.50 -25.23
C LEU A 5 -3.46 -8.38 -25.55
N ILE A 6 -3.07 -8.25 -26.80
CA ILE A 6 -2.22 -7.18 -27.35
C ILE A 6 -2.68 -6.85 -28.77
N SER A 7 -2.41 -5.61 -29.23
CA SER A 7 -2.64 -5.18 -30.61
C SER A 7 -1.56 -5.70 -31.57
N GLU A 8 -1.80 -5.64 -32.86
CA GLU A 8 -0.77 -5.98 -33.88
C GLU A 8 0.42 -5.01 -33.84
N GLU A 9 0.16 -3.75 -33.56
CA GLU A 9 1.22 -2.74 -33.42
C GLU A 9 2.14 -3.05 -32.24
N GLU A 10 1.55 -3.38 -31.10
CA GLU A 10 2.30 -3.79 -29.90
C GLU A 10 3.10 -5.08 -30.17
N ALA A 11 2.49 -6.08 -30.80
CA ALA A 11 3.16 -7.33 -31.12
C ALA A 11 4.41 -7.16 -31.98
N ASN A 12 4.40 -6.19 -32.92
CA ASN A 12 5.53 -5.91 -33.81
C ASN A 12 6.68 -5.15 -33.14
N THR A 13 6.43 -4.57 -31.97
CA THR A 13 7.43 -3.78 -31.20
C THR A 13 8.07 -4.58 -30.06
N LEU A 14 7.56 -5.76 -29.73
CA LEU A 14 8.05 -6.58 -28.62
C LEU A 14 9.43 -7.17 -28.96
N ASP A 15 10.35 -7.06 -28.00
CA ASP A 15 11.57 -7.85 -28.00
C ASP A 15 11.30 -9.31 -27.58
N GLU A 16 12.33 -10.17 -27.68
CA GLU A 16 12.21 -11.60 -27.34
C GLU A 16 11.77 -11.79 -25.88
N ARG A 17 12.33 -11.02 -24.94
CA ARG A 17 12.00 -11.11 -23.52
C ARG A 17 10.57 -10.64 -23.24
N GLN A 18 10.15 -9.56 -23.87
CA GLN A 18 8.79 -9.04 -23.75
C GLN A 18 7.79 -10.05 -24.33
N SER A 19 8.10 -10.67 -25.46
CA SER A 19 7.26 -11.70 -26.08
C SER A 19 7.09 -12.93 -25.18
N LEU A 20 8.17 -13.41 -24.56
CA LEU A 20 8.12 -14.51 -23.60
C LEU A 20 7.29 -14.16 -22.34
N ASN A 21 7.34 -12.90 -21.88
CA ASN A 21 6.58 -12.44 -20.71
C ASN A 21 5.05 -12.41 -20.94
N LEU A 22 4.56 -12.45 -22.17
CA LEU A 22 3.13 -12.52 -22.48
C LEU A 22 2.44 -13.74 -21.86
N ILE A 23 3.17 -14.84 -21.63
CA ILE A 23 2.60 -16.05 -21.00
C ILE A 23 2.08 -15.80 -19.58
N PHE A 24 2.56 -14.72 -18.93
CA PHE A 24 2.13 -14.34 -17.59
C PHE A 24 0.93 -13.37 -17.58
N LEU A 25 0.39 -13.01 -18.75
CA LEU A 25 -0.81 -12.19 -18.82
C LEU A 25 -2.06 -13.02 -18.46
N PRO A 26 -3.00 -12.44 -17.71
CA PRO A 26 -4.28 -13.09 -17.43
C PRO A 26 -4.99 -13.50 -18.71
N GLY A 27 -5.47 -14.73 -18.75
CA GLY A 27 -6.15 -15.27 -19.94
C GLY A 27 -5.24 -15.77 -21.07
N PHE A 28 -3.91 -15.69 -20.91
CA PHE A 28 -2.98 -16.30 -21.86
C PHE A 28 -2.96 -17.82 -21.68
N SER A 29 -3.63 -18.55 -22.57
CA SER A 29 -3.61 -20.02 -22.63
C SER A 29 -3.68 -20.46 -24.08
N THR A 30 -2.85 -21.41 -24.45
CA THR A 30 -2.87 -22.03 -25.80
C THR A 30 -3.92 -23.13 -25.91
N LYS A 31 -4.53 -23.56 -24.79
CA LYS A 31 -5.56 -24.61 -24.80
C LYS A 31 -6.94 -24.03 -25.10
N THR A 32 -7.66 -24.66 -26.03
CA THR A 32 -9.05 -24.34 -26.40
C THR A 32 -10.08 -25.05 -25.52
N GLN A 33 -9.68 -26.06 -24.75
CA GLN A 33 -10.55 -26.79 -23.82
C GLN A 33 -9.94 -26.80 -22.42
N ILE A 34 -10.78 -26.50 -21.43
CA ILE A 34 -10.47 -26.65 -20.01
C ILE A 34 -10.44 -28.16 -19.73
N SER A 35 -9.27 -28.74 -19.52
CA SER A 35 -9.17 -30.13 -19.11
C SER A 35 -9.43 -30.24 -17.60
N ASP A 36 -10.30 -31.14 -17.20
CA ASP A 36 -10.75 -31.43 -15.82
C ASP A 36 -9.64 -31.79 -14.82
N VAL A 37 -8.38 -31.91 -15.26
CA VAL A 37 -7.25 -32.30 -14.40
C VAL A 37 -6.66 -31.13 -13.61
N SER A 38 -6.94 -29.87 -13.99
CA SER A 38 -6.60 -28.68 -13.19
C SER A 38 -7.84 -27.78 -13.04
N GLY A 39 -8.79 -28.24 -12.26
CA GLY A 39 -10.15 -27.70 -12.08
C GLY A 39 -10.30 -26.23 -11.66
N ARG A 40 -9.35 -25.35 -11.97
CA ARG A 40 -9.41 -23.92 -11.69
C ARG A 40 -8.79 -23.01 -12.75
N GLY A 41 -8.47 -23.49 -13.96
CA GLY A 41 -7.91 -22.64 -15.02
C GLY A 41 -6.62 -21.90 -14.60
N VAL A 42 -5.74 -22.60 -13.87
CA VAL A 42 -4.53 -22.00 -13.29
C VAL A 42 -3.52 -21.79 -14.41
N GLY A 43 -3.39 -20.55 -14.88
CA GLY A 43 -2.37 -20.14 -15.85
C GLY A 43 -1.06 -19.71 -15.19
N MET A 44 -0.09 -19.35 -16.02
CA MET A 44 1.20 -18.82 -15.56
C MET A 44 1.07 -17.46 -14.86
N ASP A 45 -0.02 -16.75 -15.07
CA ASP A 45 -0.42 -15.53 -14.36
C ASP A 45 -0.57 -15.76 -12.85
N VAL A 46 -1.21 -16.86 -12.45
CA VAL A 46 -1.35 -17.25 -11.04
C VAL A 46 0.00 -17.60 -10.44
N VAL A 47 0.86 -18.31 -11.18
CA VAL A 47 2.23 -18.63 -10.72
C VAL A 47 3.01 -17.36 -10.46
N LYS A 48 3.01 -16.39 -11.40
CA LYS A 48 3.67 -15.10 -11.25
C LYS A 48 3.14 -14.32 -10.05
N THR A 49 1.82 -14.26 -9.91
CA THR A 49 1.16 -13.59 -8.78
C THR A 49 1.58 -14.19 -7.43
N ASN A 50 1.63 -15.51 -7.31
CA ASN A 50 2.04 -16.17 -6.08
C ASN A 50 3.52 -15.94 -5.74
N ILE A 51 4.40 -15.95 -6.74
CA ILE A 51 5.82 -15.63 -6.55
C ILE A 51 5.99 -14.16 -6.13
N GLN A 52 5.24 -13.24 -6.73
CA GLN A 52 5.26 -11.82 -6.36
C GLN A 52 4.73 -11.57 -4.94
N LYS A 53 3.71 -12.32 -4.50
CA LYS A 53 3.21 -12.28 -3.11
C LYS A 53 4.30 -12.67 -2.10
N LEU A 54 5.23 -13.54 -2.51
CA LEU A 54 6.40 -13.92 -1.72
C LEU A 54 7.57 -12.94 -1.85
N ASN A 55 7.36 -11.76 -2.44
CA ASN A 55 8.38 -10.78 -2.80
C ASN A 55 9.49 -11.36 -3.71
N GLY A 56 9.14 -12.39 -4.48
CA GLY A 56 10.01 -13.01 -5.46
C GLY A 56 9.82 -12.46 -6.86
N SER A 57 10.65 -12.93 -7.77
CA SER A 57 10.53 -12.67 -9.21
C SER A 57 10.60 -13.95 -10.00
N ILE A 58 9.94 -13.97 -11.15
CA ILE A 58 10.02 -15.05 -12.13
C ILE A 58 10.44 -14.45 -13.49
N ASP A 59 11.42 -15.08 -14.09
CA ASP A 59 11.91 -14.76 -15.44
C ASP A 59 11.88 -16.04 -16.30
N ILE A 60 11.86 -15.86 -17.63
CA ILE A 60 11.84 -16.98 -18.56
C ILE A 60 12.86 -16.76 -19.68
N ARG A 61 13.55 -17.82 -20.04
CA ARG A 61 14.40 -17.90 -21.23
C ARG A 61 13.97 -19.12 -22.03
N SER A 62 13.89 -19.00 -23.34
CA SER A 62 13.46 -20.08 -24.21
C SER A 62 14.22 -20.07 -25.52
N GLU A 63 14.67 -21.24 -25.96
CA GLU A 63 15.26 -21.43 -27.28
C GLU A 63 14.42 -22.45 -28.06
N PRO A 64 13.92 -22.11 -29.25
CA PRO A 64 13.17 -23.04 -30.10
C PRO A 64 13.94 -24.33 -30.36
N GLY A 65 13.28 -25.47 -30.12
CA GLY A 65 13.89 -26.79 -30.28
C GLY A 65 14.82 -27.27 -29.16
N LYS A 66 15.15 -26.38 -28.18
CA LYS A 66 15.98 -26.75 -27.02
C LYS A 66 15.21 -26.77 -25.70
N GLY A 67 14.13 -25.96 -25.59
CA GLY A 67 13.28 -25.91 -24.42
C GLY A 67 13.28 -24.56 -23.73
N SER A 68 12.64 -24.50 -22.55
CA SER A 68 12.45 -23.28 -21.76
C SER A 68 12.98 -23.46 -20.34
N VAL A 69 13.57 -22.39 -19.80
CA VAL A 69 14.10 -22.30 -18.44
C VAL A 69 13.33 -21.23 -17.70
N PHE A 70 12.69 -21.60 -16.59
CA PHE A 70 12.05 -20.68 -15.65
C PHE A 70 13.02 -20.41 -14.51
N ILE A 71 13.32 -19.12 -14.29
CA ILE A 71 14.21 -18.66 -13.23
C ILE A 71 13.33 -18.02 -12.17
N ILE A 72 13.22 -18.66 -11.00
CA ILE A 72 12.46 -18.15 -9.85
C ILE A 72 13.45 -17.69 -8.80
N SER A 73 13.38 -16.40 -8.44
CA SER A 73 14.19 -15.80 -7.38
C SER A 73 13.28 -15.49 -6.20
N LEU A 74 13.56 -16.07 -5.05
CA LEU A 74 12.84 -15.82 -3.81
C LEU A 74 13.80 -15.22 -2.78
N PRO A 75 13.38 -14.22 -1.99
CA PRO A 75 14.21 -13.73 -0.90
C PRO A 75 14.36 -14.81 0.17
N LEU A 76 15.57 -15.00 0.68
CA LEU A 76 15.84 -15.95 1.76
C LEU A 76 15.31 -15.48 3.12
N THR A 77 15.05 -14.18 3.27
CA THR A 77 14.60 -13.56 4.51
C THR A 77 13.13 -13.17 4.40
N LEU A 78 12.37 -13.35 5.48
CA LEU A 78 11.08 -12.69 5.65
C LEU A 78 11.29 -11.19 5.45
N ALA A 79 10.37 -10.54 4.74
CA ALA A 79 10.40 -9.07 4.60
C ALA A 79 10.14 -8.47 5.99
N ILE A 80 11.23 -8.13 6.71
CA ILE A 80 11.15 -7.39 7.96
C ILE A 80 11.04 -5.92 7.60
N LEU A 81 9.97 -5.28 8.05
CA LEU A 81 9.73 -3.87 7.90
C LEU A 81 9.79 -3.19 9.27
N PRO A 82 10.78 -2.33 9.53
CA PRO A 82 10.76 -1.48 10.72
C PRO A 82 9.53 -0.57 10.69
N VAL A 83 8.73 -0.58 11.75
CA VAL A 83 7.49 0.18 11.86
C VAL A 83 7.43 1.03 13.12
N LEU A 84 6.72 2.14 13.03
CA LEU A 84 6.23 2.91 14.16
C LEU A 84 4.80 2.45 14.45
N LEU A 85 4.53 2.03 15.68
CA LEU A 85 3.20 1.69 16.16
C LEU A 85 2.51 2.95 16.67
N VAL A 86 1.38 3.29 16.05
CA VAL A 86 0.52 4.42 16.43
C VAL A 86 -0.84 3.91 16.85
N LEU A 87 -1.53 4.66 17.70
CA LEU A 87 -2.87 4.33 18.19
C LEU A 87 -3.87 5.37 17.65
N GLN A 88 -5.00 4.87 17.17
CA GLN A 88 -6.18 5.66 16.89
C GLN A 88 -7.32 5.09 17.76
N GLY A 89 -7.71 5.81 18.81
CA GLY A 89 -8.44 5.20 19.92
C GLY A 89 -7.62 4.07 20.54
N ASP A 90 -8.24 2.91 20.70
CA ASP A 90 -7.59 1.71 21.23
C ASP A 90 -7.01 0.80 20.13
N GLN A 91 -7.18 1.19 18.87
CA GLN A 91 -6.72 0.37 17.74
C GLN A 91 -5.30 0.73 17.31
N PRO A 92 -4.34 -0.21 17.35
CA PRO A 92 -3.00 0.01 16.84
C PRO A 92 -2.92 -0.15 15.34
N PHE A 93 -2.07 0.69 14.74
CA PHE A 93 -1.67 0.66 13.34
C PHE A 93 -0.15 0.74 13.23
N ALA A 94 0.40 0.16 12.19
CA ALA A 94 1.83 0.20 11.89
C ALA A 94 2.10 1.13 10.70
N LEU A 95 2.98 2.10 10.90
CA LEU A 95 3.50 2.99 9.86
C LEU A 95 4.91 2.55 9.46
N PRO A 96 5.24 2.41 8.16
CA PRO A 96 6.60 2.15 7.72
C PRO A 96 7.55 3.23 8.25
N LEU A 97 8.56 2.83 9.02
CA LEU A 97 9.48 3.77 9.67
C LEU A 97 10.31 4.58 8.65
N SER A 98 10.49 4.03 7.44
CA SER A 98 11.15 4.72 6.34
C SER A 98 10.45 6.02 5.89
N LEU A 99 9.16 6.16 6.17
CA LEU A 99 8.37 7.35 5.86
C LEU A 99 8.33 8.35 7.02
N VAL A 100 8.75 7.95 8.22
CA VAL A 100 8.69 8.76 9.45
C VAL A 100 9.97 9.57 9.58
N ARG A 101 9.83 10.90 9.74
CA ARG A 101 10.94 11.82 10.00
C ARG A 101 11.06 12.15 11.49
N GLU A 102 9.94 12.45 12.10
CA GLU A 102 9.90 12.96 13.46
C GLU A 102 8.51 12.73 14.09
N ILE A 103 8.47 12.64 15.41
CA ILE A 103 7.22 12.62 16.19
C ILE A 103 7.24 13.87 17.06
N LEU A 104 6.12 14.60 17.10
CA LEU A 104 5.98 15.85 17.83
C LEU A 104 4.60 15.93 18.49
N PRO A 105 4.46 16.65 19.62
CA PRO A 105 3.14 16.97 20.13
C PRO A 105 2.46 17.98 19.20
N ILE A 106 1.14 17.88 19.04
CA ILE A 106 0.36 18.87 18.30
C ILE A 106 -0.08 19.97 19.28
N GLU A 107 0.48 21.17 19.10
CA GLU A 107 0.08 22.35 19.83
C GLU A 107 -0.95 23.11 18.99
N TYR A 108 -2.23 23.00 19.36
CA TYR A 108 -3.35 23.54 18.58
C TYR A 108 -3.34 25.06 18.42
N ASP A 109 -2.74 25.77 19.35
CA ASP A 109 -2.51 27.20 19.25
C ASP A 109 -1.53 27.62 18.14
N LYS A 110 -0.73 26.68 17.65
CA LYS A 110 0.21 26.87 16.55
C LYS A 110 -0.34 26.41 15.19
N ILE A 111 -1.50 25.78 15.17
CA ILE A 111 -2.15 25.39 13.92
C ILE A 111 -2.69 26.64 13.22
N GLN A 112 -2.41 26.73 11.94
CA GLN A 112 -2.89 27.80 11.06
C GLN A 112 -3.66 27.20 9.89
N GLU A 113 -4.71 27.87 9.44
CA GLU A 113 -5.44 27.47 8.26
C GLU A 113 -4.84 28.14 7.02
N VAL A 114 -4.35 27.33 6.07
CA VAL A 114 -3.82 27.81 4.78
C VAL A 114 -4.54 27.09 3.66
N GLY A 115 -5.26 27.84 2.83
CA GLY A 115 -6.01 27.29 1.71
C GLY A 115 -7.09 26.27 2.11
N GLY A 116 -7.74 26.47 3.27
CA GLY A 116 -8.77 25.56 3.80
C GLY A 116 -8.21 24.29 4.42
N LYS A 117 -6.92 24.24 4.72
CA LYS A 117 -6.26 23.08 5.36
C LYS A 117 -5.55 23.51 6.63
N GLU A 118 -5.73 22.73 7.67
CA GLU A 118 -4.93 22.87 8.89
C GLU A 118 -3.46 22.63 8.59
N THR A 119 -2.59 23.50 9.03
CA THR A 119 -1.15 23.45 8.79
C THR A 119 -0.39 23.72 10.06
N LEU A 120 0.79 23.12 10.16
CA LEU A 120 1.75 23.37 11.25
C LEU A 120 3.12 23.69 10.65
N VAL A 121 3.83 24.64 11.25
CA VAL A 121 5.21 24.94 10.85
C VAL A 121 6.16 24.07 11.65
N VAL A 122 6.88 23.19 10.96
CA VAL A 122 7.89 22.30 11.55
C VAL A 122 9.20 22.54 10.84
N ARG A 123 10.25 22.92 11.59
CA ARG A 123 11.59 23.21 11.04
C ARG A 123 11.60 24.19 9.87
N GLY A 124 10.68 25.17 9.87
CA GLY A 124 10.56 26.16 8.81
C GLY A 124 9.75 25.71 7.58
N GLU A 125 9.25 24.48 7.57
CA GLU A 125 8.35 23.98 6.53
C GLU A 125 6.91 24.10 7.00
N VAL A 126 6.02 24.57 6.11
CA VAL A 126 4.57 24.62 6.34
C VAL A 126 3.98 23.29 5.88
N LEU A 127 3.53 22.47 6.81
CA LEU A 127 3.08 21.12 6.55
C LEU A 127 1.58 20.96 6.85
N PRO A 128 0.78 20.37 5.95
CA PRO A 128 -0.62 20.08 6.24
C PRO A 128 -0.73 19.04 7.35
N VAL A 129 -1.68 19.24 8.26
CA VAL A 129 -2.03 18.28 9.32
C VAL A 129 -3.21 17.44 8.83
N ILE A 130 -3.05 16.13 8.87
CA ILE A 130 -4.05 15.17 8.39
C ILE A 130 -4.30 14.16 9.51
N SER A 131 -5.52 14.09 10.04
CA SER A 131 -5.87 13.11 11.05
C SER A 131 -5.93 11.69 10.48
N LEU A 132 -5.34 10.71 11.20
CA LEU A 132 -5.43 9.29 10.83
C LEU A 132 -6.88 8.80 10.85
N ALA A 133 -7.70 9.21 11.84
CA ALA A 133 -9.12 8.89 11.87
C ALA A 133 -9.82 9.27 10.57
N ARG A 134 -9.53 10.49 10.06
CA ARG A 134 -10.11 10.99 8.81
C ARG A 134 -9.66 10.16 7.61
N LEU A 135 -8.38 9.78 7.53
CA LEU A 135 -7.87 8.91 6.46
C LEU A 135 -8.53 7.53 6.45
N LEU A 136 -8.88 7.02 7.63
CA LEU A 136 -9.55 5.74 7.80
C LEU A 136 -11.09 5.84 7.63
N GLY A 137 -11.64 7.05 7.40
CA GLY A 137 -13.08 7.28 7.34
C GLY A 137 -13.79 7.13 8.69
N TRP A 138 -13.06 7.26 9.79
CA TRP A 138 -13.59 7.19 11.14
C TRP A 138 -14.06 8.56 11.62
N PRO A 139 -15.06 8.61 12.53
CA PRO A 139 -15.46 9.86 13.14
C PRO A 139 -14.32 10.43 13.99
N LEU A 140 -14.09 11.73 13.89
CA LEU A 140 -13.14 12.44 14.74
C LEU A 140 -13.81 12.66 16.11
N VAL A 141 -13.51 11.79 17.07
CA VAL A 141 -14.08 11.87 18.44
C VAL A 141 -13.31 12.89 19.29
N ARG A 142 -12.00 13.01 19.04
CA ARG A 142 -11.11 13.98 19.72
C ARG A 142 -10.03 14.42 18.75
N HIS A 143 -9.45 15.57 19.03
CA HIS A 143 -8.31 16.03 18.28
C HIS A 143 -7.07 15.16 18.57
N PRO A 144 -6.25 14.83 17.53
CA PRO A 144 -5.03 14.05 17.73
C PRO A 144 -4.04 14.76 18.66
N GLU A 145 -3.45 14.05 19.59
CA GLU A 145 -2.48 14.61 20.53
C GLU A 145 -1.06 14.71 19.96
N TYR A 146 -0.73 13.80 19.02
CA TYR A 146 0.60 13.70 18.44
C TYR A 146 0.56 13.79 16.93
N GLY A 147 1.59 14.43 16.37
CA GLY A 147 1.87 14.48 14.95
C GLY A 147 3.05 13.61 14.60
N VAL A 148 2.90 12.81 13.58
CA VAL A 148 4.01 12.09 12.95
C VAL A 148 4.38 12.83 11.67
N PHE A 149 5.53 13.47 11.63
CA PHE A 149 6.04 14.08 10.41
C PHE A 149 6.39 12.96 9.42
N MET A 150 5.59 12.87 8.38
CA MET A 150 5.70 11.87 7.32
C MET A 150 6.28 12.49 6.05
N GLN A 151 7.15 11.75 5.39
CA GLN A 151 7.66 12.11 4.07
C GLN A 151 7.52 10.94 3.12
N THR A 152 6.72 11.13 2.07
CA THR A 152 6.62 10.22 0.92
C THR A 152 7.44 10.76 -0.25
N ALA A 153 7.52 10.03 -1.35
CA ALA A 153 8.16 10.52 -2.57
C ALA A 153 7.46 11.76 -3.18
N GLU A 154 6.16 11.94 -2.89
CA GLU A 154 5.32 12.96 -3.52
C GLU A 154 5.07 14.17 -2.63
N ARG A 155 5.05 13.99 -1.30
CA ARG A 155 4.68 15.06 -0.36
C ARG A 155 5.18 14.81 1.06
N SER A 156 5.28 15.92 1.82
CA SER A 156 5.49 15.92 3.26
C SER A 156 4.23 16.42 3.98
N PHE A 157 3.91 15.86 5.15
CA PHE A 157 2.73 16.21 5.94
C PHE A 157 2.88 15.73 7.38
N ILE A 158 2.01 16.20 8.26
CA ILE A 158 1.87 15.74 9.64
C ILE A 158 0.67 14.79 9.71
N LEU A 159 0.90 13.53 10.09
CA LEU A 159 -0.16 12.58 10.39
C LEU A 159 -0.54 12.72 11.86
N GLY A 160 -1.74 13.21 12.14
CA GLY A 160 -2.27 13.31 13.49
C GLY A 160 -2.77 11.96 13.99
N VAL A 161 -2.30 11.54 15.16
CA VAL A 161 -2.64 10.30 15.84
C VAL A 161 -2.93 10.55 17.32
N ASP A 162 -3.68 9.65 17.96
CA ASP A 162 -4.02 9.83 19.37
C ASP A 162 -2.82 9.58 20.29
N SER A 163 -2.02 8.55 19.99
CA SER A 163 -0.78 8.24 20.71
C SER A 163 0.12 7.32 19.89
N PHE A 164 1.26 6.97 20.43
CA PHE A 164 2.16 5.98 19.84
C PHE A 164 2.64 4.98 20.88
N ALA A 165 2.85 3.71 20.44
CA ALA A 165 3.21 2.60 21.31
C ALA A 165 4.70 2.20 21.19
N GLY A 166 5.45 2.82 20.28
CA GLY A 166 6.87 2.54 20.09
C GLY A 166 7.22 2.08 18.68
N ARG A 167 8.36 1.42 18.56
CA ARG A 167 8.86 0.85 17.29
C ARG A 167 8.93 -0.66 17.41
N ASP A 168 8.70 -1.34 16.29
CA ASP A 168 8.82 -2.80 16.20
C ASP A 168 9.31 -3.20 14.80
N ASP A 169 9.77 -4.42 14.66
CA ASP A 169 10.16 -5.03 13.41
C ASP A 169 9.03 -5.96 12.95
N ALA A 170 8.25 -5.49 11.97
CA ALA A 170 7.08 -6.17 11.46
C ALA A 170 7.44 -7.20 10.38
N VAL A 171 7.00 -8.45 10.56
CA VAL A 171 6.98 -9.44 9.48
C VAL A 171 5.68 -9.26 8.71
N ILE A 172 5.78 -8.76 7.46
CA ILE A 172 4.61 -8.48 6.64
C ILE A 172 3.99 -9.79 6.17
N LYS A 173 2.69 -9.94 6.46
CA LYS A 173 1.84 -11.00 5.90
C LYS A 173 0.83 -10.34 4.96
N SER A 174 0.74 -10.84 3.73
CA SER A 174 -0.29 -10.38 2.79
C SER A 174 -1.67 -10.85 3.21
N LEU A 175 -2.68 -10.02 2.99
CA LEU A 175 -4.09 -10.38 3.13
C LEU A 175 -4.54 -10.94 1.77
N GLU A 176 -4.71 -12.26 1.64
CA GLU A 176 -4.93 -12.91 0.35
C GLU A 176 -6.33 -12.63 -0.22
N ASP A 177 -7.38 -12.74 0.59
CA ASP A 177 -8.78 -12.65 0.15
C ASP A 177 -9.51 -11.38 0.58
N PHE A 178 -8.95 -10.62 1.51
CA PHE A 178 -9.54 -9.40 2.05
C PHE A 178 -8.47 -8.37 2.35
N ARG A 179 -8.24 -7.45 1.42
CA ARG A 179 -7.35 -6.30 1.62
C ARG A 179 -8.19 -5.03 1.76
N PRO A 180 -8.35 -4.52 3.00
CA PRO A 180 -8.98 -3.21 3.20
C PRO A 180 -8.18 -2.13 2.46
N LYS A 181 -8.88 -1.13 1.96
CA LYS A 181 -8.25 0.02 1.32
C LYS A 181 -7.31 0.73 2.30
N GLY A 182 -6.14 1.14 1.82
CA GLY A 182 -5.13 1.78 2.64
C GLY A 182 -4.34 0.85 3.54
N VAL A 183 -4.42 -0.47 3.34
CA VAL A 183 -3.68 -1.47 4.10
C VAL A 183 -2.67 -2.18 3.21
N ALA A 184 -1.39 -2.10 3.53
CA ALA A 184 -0.31 -2.80 2.83
C ALA A 184 -0.24 -4.30 3.21
N GLY A 185 -0.64 -4.64 4.42
CA GLY A 185 -0.62 -5.98 4.96
C GLY A 185 -0.90 -6.01 6.45
N VAL A 186 -0.65 -7.14 7.08
CA VAL A 186 -0.77 -7.33 8.54
C VAL A 186 0.52 -7.84 9.12
N THR A 187 0.73 -7.57 10.40
CA THR A 187 1.78 -8.18 11.20
C THR A 187 1.22 -8.67 12.53
N THR A 188 1.96 -9.54 13.18
CA THR A 188 1.66 -9.97 14.54
C THR A 188 2.78 -9.48 15.43
N LEU A 189 2.45 -8.64 16.41
CA LEU A 189 3.41 -8.15 17.40
C LEU A 189 3.87 -9.26 18.34
N SER A 190 4.94 -9.01 19.10
CA SER A 190 5.48 -9.94 20.09
C SER A 190 4.48 -10.38 21.16
N ASN A 191 3.48 -9.55 21.46
CA ASN A 191 2.37 -9.87 22.38
C ASN A 191 1.23 -10.68 21.74
N GLY A 192 1.35 -11.08 20.45
CA GLY A 192 0.33 -11.81 19.71
C GLY A 192 -0.76 -10.95 19.07
N GLN A 193 -0.75 -9.64 19.27
CA GLN A 193 -1.73 -8.72 18.67
C GLN A 193 -1.51 -8.56 17.17
N ILE A 194 -2.59 -8.67 16.38
CA ILE A 194 -2.58 -8.43 14.94
C ILE A 194 -2.72 -6.92 14.69
N VAL A 195 -1.82 -6.37 13.87
CA VAL A 195 -1.77 -4.95 13.53
C VAL A 195 -1.77 -4.77 12.02
N LEU A 196 -2.57 -3.81 11.55
CA LEU A 196 -2.61 -3.43 10.14
C LEU A 196 -1.43 -2.51 9.80
N ILE A 197 -0.71 -2.84 8.74
CA ILE A 197 0.35 -1.97 8.19
C ILE A 197 -0.29 -1.05 7.17
N LEU A 198 -0.17 0.26 7.36
CA LEU A 198 -0.83 1.25 6.52
C LEU A 198 -0.06 1.51 5.22
N ASP A 199 -0.79 1.58 4.11
CA ASP A 199 -0.32 2.07 2.82
C ASP A 199 -0.63 3.57 2.71
N MET A 200 0.34 4.39 3.10
CA MET A 200 0.18 5.85 3.11
C MET A 200 -0.05 6.42 1.71
N LYS A 201 0.48 5.80 0.67
CA LYS A 201 0.27 6.25 -0.72
C LYS A 201 -1.20 6.06 -1.12
N GLU A 202 -1.76 4.90 -0.84
CA GLU A 202 -3.15 4.58 -1.13
C GLU A 202 -4.11 5.45 -0.31
N LEU A 203 -3.87 5.62 1.00
CA LEU A 203 -4.69 6.48 1.88
C LEU A 203 -4.70 7.95 1.44
N LEU A 204 -3.56 8.47 0.98
CA LEU A 204 -3.44 9.85 0.55
C LEU A 204 -4.02 10.13 -0.85
N SER A 205 -4.15 9.10 -1.69
CA SER A 205 -4.71 9.25 -3.04
C SER A 205 -6.17 9.70 -3.00
N ASP A 206 -6.90 9.33 -1.96
CA ASP A 206 -8.32 9.67 -1.80
C ASP A 206 -8.57 11.11 -1.36
N LEU A 207 -7.64 11.72 -0.65
CA LEU A 207 -7.77 13.11 -0.22
C LEU A 207 -7.88 14.11 -1.39
N GLY A 208 -7.41 13.71 -2.59
CA GLY A 208 -7.53 14.51 -3.81
C GLY A 208 -8.86 14.35 -4.56
N GLN A 209 -9.63 13.29 -4.28
CA GLN A 209 -10.85 12.95 -5.02
C GLN A 209 -12.16 13.33 -4.32
N HIS A 210 -12.14 13.65 -3.02
CA HIS A 210 -13.32 14.05 -2.26
C HIS A 210 -13.12 15.40 -1.55
N PRO A 211 -13.37 16.53 -2.25
CA PRO A 211 -13.36 17.87 -1.63
C PRO A 211 -14.48 18.06 -0.58
N ASP A 212 -15.51 17.20 -0.58
CA ASP A 212 -16.67 17.33 0.31
C ASP A 212 -16.46 16.79 1.74
N VAL A 213 -15.39 16.06 2.01
CA VAL A 213 -15.05 15.63 3.37
C VAL A 213 -14.63 16.82 4.26
N ASP A 214 -14.27 17.95 3.65
CA ASP A 214 -13.92 19.19 4.35
C ASP A 214 -15.14 19.98 4.87
N ARG A 215 -16.34 19.73 4.35
CA ARG A 215 -17.56 20.47 4.76
C ARG A 215 -18.22 19.94 6.03
N GLY A 216 -17.92 18.72 6.43
CA GLY A 216 -18.52 18.10 7.63
C GLY A 216 -18.09 18.71 8.96
N MET A 217 -16.97 19.42 9.01
CA MET A 217 -16.44 20.04 10.26
C MET A 217 -17.16 21.32 10.69
N ARG A 218 -17.85 22.02 9.78
CA ARG A 218 -18.52 23.29 10.12
C ARG A 218 -19.88 23.13 10.81
N MET A 219 -20.41 21.93 10.97
CA MET A 219 -21.74 21.72 11.59
C MET A 219 -21.73 21.33 13.06
N LEU A 220 -20.60 21.11 13.68
CA LEU A 220 -20.52 20.72 15.10
C LEU A 220 -20.05 21.82 16.04
N GLU A 221 -19.76 23.04 15.55
CA GLU A 221 -19.40 24.19 16.41
C GLU A 221 -20.59 25.01 16.91
N PHE A 222 -21.84 24.65 16.56
CA PHE A 222 -23.06 25.33 17.01
C PHE A 222 -24.12 24.34 17.47
N ALA A 223 -23.89 23.64 18.58
CA ALA A 223 -24.95 23.01 19.37
C ALA A 223 -24.55 22.90 20.85
#